data_5fbbb4021aa0b93aba7a1ac17f140f18
#
_entry.id   5fbbb4021aa0b93aba7a1ac17f140f18
#
_cell.length_a   1.000
_cell.length_b   1.000
_cell.length_c   1.000
_cell.angle_alpha   90.00
_cell.angle_beta   90.00
_cell.angle_gamma   90.00
#
_symmetry.space_group_name_H-M   'P 1'
#
loop_
_entity.id
_entity.type
_entity.pdbx_description
1 polymer ?
#
loop_
_entity_poly.entity_id
_entity_poly.type
_entity_poly.pdbx_seq_one_letter_code
_entity_poly.pdbx_strand_id
1 'polypeptide(L)'
;MADSLEVSLKKIQQIADVPVGYIRVSGPIEHDNIVNGEGLRAVLWTQSCPIHCLGCQNPETWDYTKGTLVKIEDIKEELASFKGQAGLTFCGGEPFVQPKACKEIADYVRKELGWNVWSFTGFTHEIIKKSGGEAWEFLRSLDAIIDGPFILSQRDLSLRFRGSKNQRLVRLEVGTGKILSIE
;
A
#
# COMPACT_ATOMS: atom_id res chain seq x y z
N MET A 1 1.83 9.41 -20.41
CA MET A 1 1.75 8.30 -19.44
C MET A 1 1.17 8.73 -18.08
N ALA A 2 1.56 9.87 -17.51
CA ALA A 2 0.98 10.34 -16.22
C ALA A 2 -0.54 10.56 -16.27
N ASP A 3 -1.07 11.18 -17.32
CA ASP A 3 -2.51 11.44 -17.47
C ASP A 3 -3.35 10.16 -17.63
N SER A 4 -2.80 9.09 -18.21
CA SER A 4 -3.48 7.81 -18.33
C SER A 4 -3.59 7.07 -16.98
N LEU A 5 -2.60 7.20 -16.11
CA LEU A 5 -2.61 6.62 -14.76
C LEU A 5 -3.58 7.36 -13.84
N GLU A 6 -3.70 8.68 -13.97
CA GLU A 6 -4.61 9.49 -13.16
C GLU A 6 -6.10 9.18 -13.44
N VAL A 7 -6.46 9.05 -14.71
CA VAL A 7 -7.80 8.59 -15.12
C VAL A 7 -8.07 7.17 -14.63
N SER A 8 -7.03 6.33 -14.51
CA SER A 8 -7.13 4.97 -14.00
C SER A 8 -7.46 4.94 -12.52
N LEU A 9 -6.84 5.76 -11.66
CA LEU A 9 -7.02 5.67 -10.19
C LEU A 9 -8.49 5.90 -9.80
N LYS A 10 -9.15 6.93 -10.33
CA LYS A 10 -10.57 7.19 -10.06
C LYS A 10 -11.52 6.13 -10.63
N LYS A 11 -11.23 5.60 -11.82
CA LYS A 11 -12.05 4.55 -12.43
C LYS A 11 -11.91 3.22 -11.69
N ILE A 12 -10.74 2.90 -11.20
CA ILE A 12 -10.42 1.61 -10.59
C ILE A 12 -10.98 1.53 -9.18
N GLN A 13 -10.99 2.62 -8.43
CA GLN A 13 -11.69 2.70 -7.14
C GLN A 13 -13.20 2.40 -7.26
N GLN A 14 -13.79 2.63 -8.45
CA GLN A 14 -15.18 2.30 -8.74
C GLN A 14 -15.38 0.83 -9.18
N ILE A 15 -14.31 0.14 -9.60
CA ILE A 15 -14.38 -1.25 -10.12
C ILE A 15 -14.12 -2.26 -9.00
N ALA A 16 -13.38 -1.90 -7.98
CA ALA A 16 -13.20 -2.75 -6.80
C ALA A 16 -14.48 -2.77 -5.98
N ASP A 17 -15.39 -3.69 -6.33
CA ASP A 17 -16.64 -3.95 -5.60
C ASP A 17 -16.30 -4.60 -4.24
N VAL A 18 -15.76 -3.79 -3.33
CA VAL A 18 -15.43 -4.18 -1.96
C VAL A 18 -16.47 -3.58 -1.05
N PRO A 19 -17.28 -4.40 -0.36
CA PRO A 19 -18.29 -3.91 0.56
C PRO A 19 -17.68 -3.06 1.69
N VAL A 20 -18.45 -2.12 2.21
CA VAL A 20 -18.06 -1.33 3.38
C VAL A 20 -17.75 -2.27 4.55
N GLY A 21 -16.65 -2.03 5.26
CA GLY A 21 -16.18 -2.87 6.36
C GLY A 21 -15.41 -4.11 5.93
N TYR A 22 -15.10 -4.25 4.64
CA TYR A 22 -14.27 -5.34 4.11
C TYR A 22 -13.06 -4.81 3.37
N ILE A 23 -12.06 -5.66 3.23
CA ILE A 23 -10.89 -5.48 2.36
C ILE A 23 -10.67 -6.77 1.55
N ARG A 24 -10.22 -6.63 0.31
CA ARG A 24 -9.83 -7.78 -0.52
C ARG A 24 -8.33 -7.98 -0.42
N VAL A 25 -7.93 -9.15 0.08
CA VAL A 25 -6.54 -9.52 0.29
C VAL A 25 -6.13 -10.69 -0.61
N SER A 26 -4.84 -10.78 -0.93
CA SER A 26 -4.28 -11.86 -1.76
C SER A 26 -3.78 -13.06 -0.94
N GLY A 27 -3.62 -12.89 0.37
CA GLY A 27 -3.14 -13.93 1.28
C GLY A 27 -3.26 -13.51 2.74
N PRO A 28 -2.76 -14.35 3.66
CA PRO A 28 -2.73 -14.05 5.09
C PRO A 28 -1.81 -12.86 5.39
N ILE A 29 -1.98 -12.25 6.55
CA ILE A 29 -1.06 -11.23 7.04
C ILE A 29 0.26 -11.92 7.40
N GLU A 30 1.37 -11.42 6.85
CA GLU A 30 2.70 -11.82 7.32
C GLU A 30 3.06 -11.02 8.58
N HIS A 31 3.84 -11.62 9.48
CA HIS A 31 4.45 -10.94 10.62
C HIS A 31 5.97 -11.17 10.60
N ASP A 32 6.70 -10.36 11.38
CA ASP A 32 8.17 -10.42 11.49
C ASP A 32 8.92 -10.24 10.16
N ASN A 33 8.28 -9.54 9.20
CA ASN A 33 8.88 -9.24 7.92
C ASN A 33 9.90 -8.10 8.04
N ILE A 34 11.09 -8.27 7.42
CA ILE A 34 12.22 -7.31 7.48
C ILE A 34 12.54 -6.67 6.12
N VAL A 35 11.84 -7.07 5.06
CA VAL A 35 12.15 -6.60 3.69
C VAL A 35 11.18 -5.55 3.16
N ASN A 36 10.04 -5.38 3.83
CA ASN A 36 8.99 -4.46 3.40
C ASN A 36 8.96 -3.15 4.21
N GLY A 37 10.11 -2.70 4.72
CA GLY A 37 10.27 -1.47 5.48
C GLY A 37 11.17 -1.65 6.70
N GLU A 38 11.31 -0.60 7.49
CA GLU A 38 12.20 -0.58 8.67
C GLU A 38 11.58 -1.30 9.87
N GLY A 39 12.41 -2.07 10.57
CA GLY A 39 12.03 -2.86 11.74
C GLY A 39 11.29 -4.15 11.38
N LEU A 40 10.79 -4.86 12.39
CA LEU A 40 9.90 -6.00 12.19
C LEU A 40 8.51 -5.49 11.83
N ARG A 41 7.93 -5.99 10.75
CA ARG A 41 6.67 -5.45 10.22
C ARG A 41 5.63 -6.53 10.00
N ALA A 42 4.39 -6.20 10.30
CA ALA A 42 3.27 -6.89 9.71
C ALA A 42 3.11 -6.42 8.24
N VAL A 43 2.79 -7.32 7.33
CA VAL A 43 2.54 -6.99 5.91
C VAL A 43 1.17 -7.49 5.51
N LEU A 44 0.32 -6.58 5.07
CA LEU A 44 -1.00 -6.86 4.53
C LEU A 44 -0.94 -6.82 3.00
N TRP A 45 -1.19 -7.96 2.38
CA TRP A 45 -1.13 -8.16 0.94
C TRP A 45 -2.50 -7.90 0.30
N THR A 46 -2.68 -6.73 -0.32
CA THR A 46 -3.94 -6.40 -1.01
C THR A 46 -4.05 -7.14 -2.35
N GLN A 47 -5.27 -7.38 -2.79
CA GLN A 47 -5.59 -7.88 -4.12
C GLN A 47 -6.04 -6.73 -5.02
N SER A 48 -5.93 -6.90 -6.33
CA SER A 48 -6.16 -5.94 -7.41
C SER A 48 -4.99 -5.00 -7.67
N CYS A 49 -4.49 -5.01 -8.89
CA CYS A 49 -3.48 -4.05 -9.35
C CYS A 49 -3.71 -3.69 -10.82
N PRO A 50 -3.98 -2.44 -11.16
CA PRO A 50 -4.21 -2.01 -12.54
C PRO A 50 -2.93 -1.69 -13.31
N ILE A 51 -1.78 -1.69 -12.63
CA ILE A 51 -0.53 -1.18 -13.21
C ILE A 51 0.16 -2.23 -14.06
N HIS A 52 0.06 -3.52 -13.67
CA HIS A 52 0.58 -4.67 -14.41
C HIS A 52 2.04 -4.51 -14.84
N CYS A 53 2.92 -4.14 -13.92
CA CYS A 53 4.34 -3.93 -14.21
C CYS A 53 4.98 -5.17 -14.85
N LEU A 54 5.68 -5.00 -15.96
CA LEU A 54 6.44 -6.09 -16.57
C LEU A 54 7.51 -6.60 -15.59
N GLY A 55 7.47 -7.92 -15.30
CA GLY A 55 8.36 -8.55 -14.33
C GLY A 55 7.97 -8.31 -12.87
N CYS A 56 6.72 -7.95 -12.61
CA CYS A 56 6.17 -7.88 -11.25
C CYS A 56 6.43 -9.19 -10.49
N GLN A 57 6.77 -9.09 -9.20
CA GLN A 57 7.04 -10.26 -8.36
C GLN A 57 5.75 -10.97 -7.93
N ASN A 58 4.60 -10.28 -7.94
CA ASN A 58 3.32 -10.79 -7.46
C ASN A 58 2.21 -10.62 -8.53
N PRO A 59 2.37 -11.21 -9.75
CA PRO A 59 1.39 -11.03 -10.83
C PRO A 59 0.03 -11.65 -10.51
N GLU A 60 -0.04 -12.60 -9.57
CA GLU A 60 -1.27 -13.21 -9.06
C GLU A 60 -2.19 -12.20 -8.37
N THR A 61 -1.64 -11.09 -7.89
CA THR A 61 -2.39 -10.01 -7.21
C THR A 61 -3.08 -9.04 -8.18
N TRP A 62 -2.91 -9.18 -9.49
CA TRP A 62 -3.46 -8.22 -10.46
C TRP A 62 -4.97 -8.33 -10.63
N ASP A 63 -5.48 -9.57 -10.62
CA ASP A 63 -6.87 -9.88 -10.93
C ASP A 63 -7.82 -9.40 -9.83
N TYR A 64 -8.71 -8.46 -10.16
CA TYR A 64 -9.68 -7.88 -9.22
C TYR A 64 -10.82 -8.85 -8.85
N THR A 65 -10.99 -9.97 -9.57
CA THR A 65 -11.98 -11.00 -9.25
C THR A 65 -11.48 -12.06 -8.28
N LYS A 66 -10.16 -12.09 -8.04
CA LYS A 66 -9.49 -13.03 -7.14
C LYS A 66 -9.29 -12.45 -5.74
N GLY A 67 -8.59 -13.22 -4.90
CA GLY A 67 -8.36 -12.88 -3.51
C GLY A 67 -9.57 -13.17 -2.63
N THR A 68 -9.42 -12.88 -1.36
CA THR A 68 -10.44 -13.15 -0.33
C THR A 68 -10.95 -11.84 0.25
N LEU A 69 -12.27 -11.71 0.38
CA LEU A 69 -12.89 -10.63 1.15
C LEU A 69 -12.81 -10.97 2.63
N VAL A 70 -12.13 -10.11 3.40
CA VAL A 70 -11.96 -10.26 4.85
C VAL A 70 -12.58 -9.04 5.52
N LYS A 71 -13.22 -9.23 6.66
CA LYS A 71 -13.73 -8.12 7.46
C LYS A 71 -12.56 -7.31 8.02
N ILE A 72 -12.68 -5.99 8.00
CA ILE A 72 -11.64 -5.11 8.56
C ILE A 72 -11.45 -5.38 10.05
N GLU A 73 -12.52 -5.72 10.77
CA GLU A 73 -12.43 -6.05 12.18
C GLU A 73 -11.59 -7.32 12.44
N ASP A 74 -11.72 -8.36 11.61
CA ASP A 74 -10.91 -9.59 11.73
C ASP A 74 -9.41 -9.26 11.49
N ILE A 75 -9.11 -8.38 10.53
CA ILE A 75 -7.75 -7.86 10.29
C ILE A 75 -7.21 -7.12 11.52
N LYS A 76 -8.02 -6.27 12.14
CA LYS A 76 -7.63 -5.51 13.33
C LYS A 76 -7.34 -6.44 14.52
N GLU A 77 -8.18 -7.45 14.74
CA GLU A 77 -7.99 -8.45 15.79
C GLU A 77 -6.71 -9.26 15.58
N GLU A 78 -6.44 -9.71 14.34
CA GLU A 78 -5.23 -10.43 14.00
C GLU A 78 -3.99 -9.56 14.22
N LEU A 79 -3.98 -8.30 13.74
CA LEU A 79 -2.87 -7.37 13.94
C LEU A 79 -2.61 -7.10 15.44
N ALA A 80 -3.65 -6.97 16.25
CA ALA A 80 -3.51 -6.76 17.69
C ALA A 80 -2.89 -7.97 18.43
N SER A 81 -2.96 -9.16 17.85
CA SER A 81 -2.35 -10.36 18.41
C SER A 81 -0.84 -10.41 18.25
N PHE A 82 -0.28 -9.70 17.25
CA PHE A 82 1.16 -9.71 16.96
C PHE A 82 1.93 -8.88 17.99
N LYS A 83 3.11 -9.35 18.39
CA LYS A 83 3.97 -8.68 19.35
C LYS A 83 5.30 -8.27 18.71
N GLY A 84 5.87 -7.16 19.17
CA GLY A 84 7.19 -6.72 18.74
C GLY A 84 7.26 -6.10 17.34
N GLN A 85 6.12 -5.89 16.68
CA GLN A 85 6.10 -5.23 15.39
C GLN A 85 6.39 -3.73 15.51
N ALA A 86 7.24 -3.20 14.62
CA ALA A 86 7.52 -1.77 14.51
C ALA A 86 6.44 -1.05 13.69
N GLY A 87 5.72 -1.77 12.84
CA GLY A 87 4.72 -1.16 11.98
C GLY A 87 3.98 -2.13 11.06
N LEU A 88 3.03 -1.57 10.33
CA LEU A 88 2.31 -2.23 9.25
C LEU A 88 2.80 -1.72 7.89
N THR A 89 2.91 -2.63 6.92
CA THR A 89 3.12 -2.27 5.50
C THR A 89 1.99 -2.83 4.65
N PHE A 90 1.36 -1.97 3.87
CA PHE A 90 0.48 -2.39 2.80
C PHE A 90 1.29 -2.71 1.54
N CYS A 91 1.08 -3.89 0.99
CA CYS A 91 1.77 -4.41 -0.18
C CYS A 91 0.82 -5.25 -1.06
N GLY A 92 1.34 -6.05 -1.98
CA GLY A 92 0.59 -7.01 -2.78
C GLY A 92 0.21 -6.45 -4.14
N GLY A 93 -1.08 -6.25 -4.40
CA GLY A 93 -1.59 -5.54 -5.56
C GLY A 93 -1.29 -4.05 -5.49
N GLU A 94 -2.31 -3.23 -5.61
CA GLU A 94 -2.19 -1.77 -5.45
C GLU A 94 -3.08 -1.33 -4.27
N PRO A 95 -2.52 -0.99 -3.11
CA PRO A 95 -3.31 -0.62 -1.94
C PRO A 95 -4.24 0.58 -2.17
N PHE A 96 -3.84 1.51 -3.04
CA PHE A 96 -4.63 2.71 -3.39
C PHE A 96 -5.86 2.40 -4.26
N VAL A 97 -6.08 1.15 -4.65
CA VAL A 97 -7.34 0.68 -5.23
C VAL A 97 -8.44 0.52 -4.16
N GLN A 98 -8.04 0.27 -2.90
CA GLN A 98 -8.93 0.10 -1.75
C GLN A 98 -8.62 1.11 -0.63
N PRO A 99 -8.56 2.42 -0.94
CA PRO A 99 -7.98 3.41 -0.02
C PRO A 99 -8.78 3.59 1.26
N LYS A 100 -10.11 3.46 1.23
CA LYS A 100 -10.95 3.53 2.43
C LYS A 100 -10.62 2.44 3.42
N ALA A 101 -10.59 1.19 2.96
CA ALA A 101 -10.31 0.04 3.80
C ALA A 101 -8.88 0.12 4.37
N CYS A 102 -7.90 0.45 3.52
CA CYS A 102 -6.52 0.61 3.95
C CYS A 102 -6.36 1.74 4.97
N LYS A 103 -7.04 2.88 4.76
CA LYS A 103 -7.02 4.00 5.71
C LYS A 103 -7.61 3.61 7.06
N GLU A 104 -8.74 2.92 7.07
CA GLU A 104 -9.39 2.50 8.32
C GLU A 104 -8.47 1.59 9.15
N ILE A 105 -7.77 0.64 8.49
CA ILE A 105 -6.79 -0.23 9.13
C ILE A 105 -5.58 0.60 9.61
N ALA A 106 -5.06 1.53 8.78
CA ALA A 106 -3.94 2.39 9.13
C ALA A 106 -4.22 3.25 10.36
N ASP A 107 -5.40 3.86 10.43
CA ASP A 107 -5.83 4.68 11.56
C ASP A 107 -5.92 3.85 12.85
N TYR A 108 -6.47 2.65 12.78
CA TYR A 108 -6.52 1.71 13.91
C TYR A 108 -5.12 1.33 14.39
N VAL A 109 -4.26 0.89 13.49
CA VAL A 109 -2.89 0.46 13.79
C VAL A 109 -2.10 1.57 14.47
N ARG A 110 -2.23 2.79 13.97
CA ARG A 110 -1.57 3.95 14.56
C ARG A 110 -2.10 4.28 15.95
N LYS A 111 -3.43 4.35 16.08
CA LYS A 111 -4.09 4.83 17.30
C LYS A 111 -4.04 3.81 18.42
N GLU A 112 -4.34 2.54 18.13
CA GLU A 112 -4.51 1.50 19.14
C GLU A 112 -3.22 0.68 19.37
N LEU A 113 -2.38 0.48 18.33
CA LEU A 113 -1.15 -0.31 18.45
C LEU A 113 0.12 0.54 18.54
N GLY A 114 0.04 1.84 18.20
CA GLY A 114 1.18 2.75 18.23
C GLY A 114 2.22 2.48 17.13
N TRP A 115 1.85 1.74 16.08
CA TRP A 115 2.75 1.36 15.00
C TRP A 115 2.80 2.43 13.90
N ASN A 116 3.95 2.55 13.24
CA ASN A 116 4.04 3.33 12.01
C ASN A 116 3.46 2.56 10.81
N VAL A 117 3.03 3.26 9.77
CA VAL A 117 2.35 2.66 8.62
C VAL A 117 3.02 3.07 7.32
N TRP A 118 3.39 2.07 6.52
CA TRP A 118 3.98 2.23 5.20
C TRP A 118 3.08 1.64 4.12
N SER A 119 3.26 2.07 2.88
CA SER A 119 2.61 1.44 1.73
C SER A 119 3.53 1.41 0.53
N PHE A 120 3.51 0.30 -0.19
CA PHE A 120 3.98 0.27 -1.58
C PHE A 120 2.88 0.79 -2.47
N THR A 121 3.26 1.45 -3.57
CA THR A 121 2.32 1.87 -4.61
C THR A 121 3.06 2.08 -5.93
N GLY A 122 2.42 1.72 -7.03
CA GLY A 122 2.94 2.04 -8.35
C GLY A 122 2.59 3.45 -8.83
N PHE A 123 1.77 4.20 -8.07
CA PHE A 123 1.52 5.62 -8.32
C PHE A 123 2.57 6.47 -7.62
N THR A 124 2.89 7.64 -8.17
CA THR A 124 3.76 8.59 -7.46
C THR A 124 2.95 9.46 -6.49
N HIS A 125 3.62 9.99 -5.48
CA HIS A 125 3.01 10.94 -4.52
C HIS A 125 2.24 12.06 -5.24
N GLU A 126 2.82 12.61 -6.31
CA GLU A 126 2.25 13.71 -7.08
C GLU A 126 0.93 13.31 -7.77
N ILE A 127 0.86 12.07 -8.31
CA ILE A 127 -0.35 11.52 -8.93
C ILE A 127 -1.44 11.35 -7.87
N ILE A 128 -1.09 10.76 -6.70
CA ILE A 128 -2.04 10.55 -5.62
C ILE A 128 -2.58 11.88 -5.10
N LYS A 129 -1.70 12.86 -4.89
CA LYS A 129 -2.06 14.21 -4.46
C LYS A 129 -3.01 14.90 -5.45
N LYS A 130 -2.72 14.81 -6.74
CA LYS A 130 -3.55 15.40 -7.81
C LYS A 130 -4.91 14.70 -7.93
N SER A 131 -4.97 13.39 -7.70
CA SER A 131 -6.21 12.61 -7.64
C SER A 131 -7.14 13.09 -6.54
N GLY A 132 -6.59 13.45 -5.38
CA GLY A 132 -7.35 13.86 -4.20
C GLY A 132 -8.23 12.75 -3.64
N GLY A 133 -9.31 13.15 -2.94
CA GLY A 133 -10.30 12.22 -2.41
C GLY A 133 -9.73 11.16 -1.46
N GLU A 134 -10.30 9.96 -1.51
CA GLU A 134 -9.96 8.87 -0.59
C GLU A 134 -8.50 8.39 -0.70
N ALA A 135 -7.92 8.45 -1.90
CA ALA A 135 -6.51 8.10 -2.11
C ALA A 135 -5.59 9.09 -1.38
N TRP A 136 -5.89 10.38 -1.45
CA TRP A 136 -5.14 11.40 -0.72
C TRP A 136 -5.32 11.25 0.81
N GLU A 137 -6.54 10.97 1.27
CA GLU A 137 -6.80 10.75 2.69
C GLU A 137 -6.06 9.51 3.23
N PHE A 138 -5.96 8.42 2.45
CA PHE A 138 -5.17 7.27 2.82
C PHE A 138 -3.67 7.62 2.86
N LEU A 139 -3.14 8.31 1.83
CA LEU A 139 -1.73 8.74 1.82
C LEU A 139 -1.38 9.57 3.07
N ARG A 140 -2.25 10.48 3.49
CA ARG A 140 -2.04 11.31 4.68
C ARG A 140 -1.99 10.53 5.99
N SER A 141 -2.47 9.28 6.02
CA SER A 141 -2.38 8.41 7.20
C SER A 141 -1.07 7.62 7.28
N LEU A 142 -0.18 7.74 6.28
CA LEU A 142 1.06 6.98 6.17
C LEU A 142 2.27 7.76 6.66
N ASP A 143 3.27 7.05 7.19
CA ASP A 143 4.60 7.58 7.53
C ASP A 143 5.56 7.54 6.34
N ALA A 144 5.39 6.57 5.45
CA ALA A 144 6.20 6.47 4.24
C ALA A 144 5.47 5.70 3.13
N ILE A 145 5.87 5.98 1.90
CA ILE A 145 5.50 5.18 0.73
C ILE A 145 6.76 4.79 -0.05
N ILE A 146 6.71 3.61 -0.65
CA ILE A 146 7.59 3.25 -1.75
C ILE A 146 6.77 3.48 -3.01
N ASP A 147 7.06 4.58 -3.72
CA ASP A 147 6.26 5.06 -4.84
C ASP A 147 6.91 4.82 -6.20
N GLY A 148 6.06 4.73 -7.22
CA GLY A 148 6.45 4.49 -8.60
C GLY A 148 6.35 3.03 -9.04
N PRO A 149 6.05 2.79 -10.33
CA PRO A 149 5.90 1.45 -10.86
C PRO A 149 7.24 0.72 -10.91
N PHE A 150 7.24 -0.61 -10.74
CA PHE A 150 8.43 -1.40 -10.98
C PHE A 150 8.81 -1.36 -12.47
N ILE A 151 10.07 -1.05 -12.77
CA ILE A 151 10.62 -1.04 -14.14
C ILE A 151 11.72 -2.09 -14.23
N LEU A 152 11.47 -3.18 -14.97
CA LEU A 152 12.38 -4.33 -15.06
C LEU A 152 13.77 -3.94 -15.54
N SER A 153 13.90 -3.03 -16.51
CA SER A 153 15.20 -2.56 -17.01
C SER A 153 16.00 -1.73 -16.00
N GLN A 154 15.36 -1.30 -14.90
CA GLN A 154 15.99 -0.55 -13.82
C GLN A 154 16.08 -1.38 -12.52
N ARG A 155 15.81 -2.69 -12.59
CA ARG A 155 15.89 -3.60 -11.45
C ARG A 155 17.27 -3.53 -10.80
N ASP A 156 17.27 -3.38 -9.46
CA ASP A 156 18.50 -3.34 -8.68
C ASP A 156 18.24 -3.92 -7.28
N LEU A 157 18.90 -5.03 -6.95
CA LEU A 157 18.73 -5.76 -5.69
C LEU A 157 19.52 -5.14 -4.52
N SER A 158 20.36 -4.14 -4.77
CA SER A 158 21.10 -3.43 -3.72
C SER A 158 20.26 -2.31 -3.05
N LEU A 159 19.12 -1.96 -3.64
CA LEU A 159 18.27 -0.90 -3.13
C LEU A 159 17.48 -1.38 -1.90
N ARG A 160 17.50 -0.57 -0.84
CA ARG A 160 16.68 -0.84 0.35
C ARG A 160 15.20 -0.65 0.02
N PHE A 161 14.39 -1.68 0.30
CA PHE A 161 12.92 -1.68 0.17
C PHE A 161 12.36 -1.40 -1.24
N ARG A 162 13.18 -1.25 -2.27
CA ARG A 162 12.80 -0.89 -3.64
C ARG A 162 13.27 -1.97 -4.61
N GLY A 163 12.49 -2.23 -5.65
CA GLY A 163 12.83 -3.22 -6.68
C GLY A 163 13.56 -2.63 -7.90
N SER A 164 13.40 -1.33 -8.16
CA SER A 164 13.98 -0.65 -9.33
C SER A 164 14.37 0.81 -9.02
N LYS A 165 15.36 1.33 -9.73
CA LYS A 165 16.00 2.63 -9.46
C LYS A 165 15.06 3.83 -9.57
N ASN A 166 13.99 3.72 -10.34
CA ASN A 166 12.98 4.78 -10.47
C ASN A 166 12.04 4.90 -9.27
N GLN A 167 11.95 3.84 -8.43
CA GLN A 167 11.12 3.88 -7.23
C GLN A 167 11.78 4.74 -6.16
N ARG A 168 10.95 5.40 -5.35
CA ARG A 168 11.42 6.30 -4.29
C ARG A 168 10.91 5.83 -2.94
N LEU A 169 11.73 5.93 -1.90
CA LEU A 169 11.26 5.88 -0.52
C LEU A 169 10.93 7.32 -0.09
N VAL A 170 9.66 7.63 0.05
CA VAL A 170 9.17 8.96 0.39
C VAL A 170 8.64 8.95 1.82
N ARG A 171 9.28 9.71 2.70
CA ARG A 171 8.83 9.92 4.09
C ARG A 171 7.80 11.03 4.12
N LEU A 172 6.77 10.85 4.91
CA LEU A 172 5.60 11.72 4.96
C LEU A 172 5.35 12.27 6.37
N GLU A 173 4.86 13.50 6.41
CA GLU A 173 4.26 14.06 7.61
C GLU A 173 2.81 13.58 7.70
N VAL A 174 2.55 12.76 8.71
CA VAL A 174 1.20 12.20 8.96
C VAL A 174 0.17 13.31 9.19
N GLY A 175 -1.01 13.14 8.65
CA GLY A 175 -2.10 14.12 8.72
C GLY A 175 -2.07 15.16 7.61
N THR A 176 -0.89 15.52 7.09
CA THR A 176 -0.75 16.51 6.00
C THR A 176 -0.39 15.88 4.66
N GLY A 177 0.33 14.75 4.67
CA GLY A 177 0.89 14.10 3.49
C GLY A 177 2.04 14.88 2.85
N LYS A 178 2.62 15.85 3.57
CA LYS A 178 3.79 16.61 3.13
C LYS A 178 5.02 15.70 3.08
N ILE A 179 5.81 15.82 2.02
CA ILE A 179 7.08 15.11 1.89
C ILE A 179 8.10 15.69 2.87
N LEU A 180 8.68 14.83 3.71
CA LEU A 180 9.77 15.15 4.64
C LEU A 180 11.13 14.85 4.02
N SER A 181 11.26 13.71 3.32
CA SER A 181 12.47 13.32 2.58
C SER A 181 12.15 12.34 1.46
N ILE A 182 13.06 12.25 0.48
CA ILE A 182 13.02 11.29 -0.63
C ILE A 182 14.41 10.64 -0.74
N GLU A 183 14.42 9.30 -0.85
CA GLU A 183 15.59 8.47 -1.13
C GLU A 183 15.44 7.73 -2.44
#